data_63d38a8d6e9c2ee2ee7f9eb148469122
#
_entry.id   63d38a8d6e9c2ee2ee7f9eb148469122
#
_cell.length_a   1.000
_cell.length_b   1.000
_cell.length_c   1.000
_cell.angle_alpha   90.00
_cell.angle_beta   90.00
_cell.angle_gamma   90.00
#
_symmetry.space_group_name_H-M   'P 1'
#
loop_
_entity.id
_entity.type
_entity.pdbx_description
1 polymer ?
#
loop_
_entity_poly.entity_id
_entity_poly.type
_entity_poly.pdbx_seq_one_letter_code
_entity_poly.pdbx_strand_id
1 'polypeptide(L)'
;MLIVLYSGTGIVVVSPTRELALQIFGVAKELMAHHSQTFGIVMGGANRKAEVEKLVKGVNLVIATPGRLLDHLENTPGFVFKNLKALVIDEADRILEVGFEEEMKKIIRILPNENRQSMLFSATQTTKVADLARISLRPGPTLIDVDSSKDTSTVTTLTQGYVVCPSDRRFLLLFTFLRKNLKKKVVVFFSSCNSVKYHAELLNYIDIPVSDLHVGIPADSLDPSAELVTG
;
A
#
# COMPACT_ATOMS: atom_id res chain seq x y z
N MET A 1 -13.01 -0.86 -22.19
CA MET A 1 -13.79 0.11 -21.37
C MET A 1 -13.53 1.49 -21.93
N LEU A 2 -14.51 2.10 -22.62
CA LEU A 2 -14.39 3.47 -23.14
C LEU A 2 -14.39 4.41 -21.93
N ILE A 3 -13.25 4.97 -21.58
CA ILE A 3 -13.20 6.12 -20.65
C ILE A 3 -13.65 7.33 -21.46
N VAL A 4 -14.93 7.63 -21.38
CA VAL A 4 -15.50 8.84 -22.00
C VAL A 4 -14.79 10.05 -21.40
N LEU A 5 -14.38 10.98 -22.24
CA LEU A 5 -13.74 12.26 -21.90
C LEU A 5 -14.67 13.15 -21.05
N TYR A 6 -14.86 12.80 -19.78
CA TYR A 6 -15.51 13.70 -18.83
C TYR A 6 -14.43 14.59 -18.19
N SER A 7 -14.71 15.88 -18.09
CA SER A 7 -13.84 16.78 -17.35
C SER A 7 -13.81 16.37 -15.86
N GLY A 8 -12.62 16.26 -15.28
CA GLY A 8 -12.42 15.91 -13.89
C GLY A 8 -12.08 14.44 -13.65
N THR A 9 -12.16 14.04 -12.41
CA THR A 9 -11.76 12.69 -11.95
C THR A 9 -12.86 11.67 -12.19
N GLY A 10 -12.53 10.66 -12.98
CA GLY A 10 -13.40 9.53 -13.29
C GLY A 10 -13.09 8.27 -12.47
N ILE A 11 -11.87 8.11 -12.00
CA ILE A 11 -11.42 6.94 -11.23
C ILE A 11 -10.64 7.42 -10.01
N VAL A 12 -10.96 6.84 -8.85
CA VAL A 12 -10.20 7.01 -7.61
C VAL A 12 -9.76 5.64 -7.12
N VAL A 13 -8.48 5.51 -6.81
CA VAL A 13 -7.87 4.35 -6.17
C VAL A 13 -7.34 4.75 -4.80
N VAL A 14 -7.80 4.09 -3.75
CA VAL A 14 -7.38 4.36 -2.38
C VAL A 14 -6.51 3.22 -1.87
N SER A 15 -5.36 3.57 -1.33
CA SER A 15 -4.34 2.64 -0.83
C SER A 15 -3.89 3.02 0.59
N PRO A 16 -3.60 2.07 1.49
CA PRO A 16 -3.31 2.35 2.91
C PRO A 16 -2.05 3.16 3.14
N THR A 17 -1.02 2.94 2.33
CA THR A 17 0.31 3.51 2.53
C THR A 17 0.82 4.28 1.32
N ARG A 18 1.82 5.15 1.54
CA ARG A 18 2.46 5.92 0.48
C ARG A 18 3.21 5.02 -0.49
N GLU A 19 3.87 4.02 0.04
CA GLU A 19 4.68 3.06 -0.69
C GLU A 19 3.81 2.27 -1.68
N LEU A 20 2.69 1.73 -1.20
CA LEU A 20 1.76 1.01 -2.05
C LEU A 20 1.09 1.94 -3.08
N ALA A 21 0.73 3.17 -2.69
CA ALA A 21 0.21 4.16 -3.63
C ALA A 21 1.21 4.48 -4.75
N LEU A 22 2.52 4.55 -4.44
CA LEU A 22 3.60 4.73 -5.42
C LEU A 22 3.75 3.51 -6.34
N GLN A 23 3.62 2.28 -5.82
CA GLN A 23 3.65 1.06 -6.64
C GLN A 23 2.48 1.04 -7.62
N ILE A 24 1.25 1.31 -7.14
CA ILE A 24 0.06 1.42 -8.00
C ILE A 24 0.25 2.52 -9.05
N PHE A 25 0.85 3.65 -8.67
CA PHE A 25 1.14 4.75 -9.60
C PHE A 25 2.14 4.33 -10.69
N GLY A 26 3.15 3.52 -10.35
CA GLY A 26 4.10 2.95 -11.32
C GLY A 26 3.38 2.10 -12.38
N VAL A 27 2.54 1.16 -11.94
CA VAL A 27 1.73 0.33 -12.84
C VAL A 27 0.76 1.19 -13.68
N ALA A 28 0.10 2.16 -13.04
CA ALA A 28 -0.78 3.08 -13.76
C ALA A 28 -0.03 3.87 -14.85
N LYS A 29 1.20 4.31 -14.59
CA LYS A 29 2.05 5.01 -15.57
C LYS A 29 2.30 4.17 -16.82
N GLU A 30 2.59 2.89 -16.64
CA GLU A 30 2.81 1.96 -17.76
C GLU A 30 1.52 1.75 -18.56
N LEU A 31 0.40 1.49 -17.89
CA LEU A 31 -0.90 1.30 -18.55
C LEU A 31 -1.36 2.56 -19.28
N MET A 32 -1.15 3.73 -18.68
CA MET A 32 -1.59 5.01 -19.24
C MET A 32 -0.69 5.53 -20.36
N ALA A 33 0.46 4.90 -20.62
CA ALA A 33 1.35 5.28 -21.73
C ALA A 33 0.67 5.24 -23.10
N HIS A 34 -0.37 4.42 -23.24
CA HIS A 34 -1.15 4.27 -24.48
C HIS A 34 -2.51 5.00 -24.42
N HIS A 35 -2.74 5.87 -23.43
CA HIS A 35 -3.99 6.58 -23.23
C HIS A 35 -3.77 8.10 -23.12
N SER A 36 -4.76 8.87 -23.55
CA SER A 36 -4.73 10.35 -23.49
C SER A 36 -5.19 10.92 -22.15
N GLN A 37 -5.71 10.08 -21.24
CA GLN A 37 -6.23 10.50 -19.94
C GLN A 37 -5.08 10.85 -19.00
N THR A 38 -5.31 11.85 -18.16
CA THR A 38 -4.37 12.28 -17.13
C THR A 38 -4.48 11.42 -15.88
N PHE A 39 -3.36 11.19 -15.21
CA PHE A 39 -3.31 10.47 -13.96
C PHE A 39 -2.41 11.17 -12.94
N GLY A 40 -2.68 10.96 -11.67
CA GLY A 40 -1.94 11.62 -10.60
C GLY A 40 -2.01 10.87 -9.28
N ILE A 41 -1.09 11.22 -8.40
CA ILE A 41 -1.02 10.68 -7.04
C ILE A 41 -1.16 11.82 -6.03
N VAL A 42 -1.93 11.57 -4.96
CA VAL A 42 -2.10 12.49 -3.83
C VAL A 42 -1.87 11.71 -2.52
N MET A 43 -0.86 12.12 -1.75
CA MET A 43 -0.46 11.37 -0.55
C MET A 43 0.13 12.28 0.52
N GLY A 44 0.00 11.90 1.79
CA GLY A 44 0.60 12.63 2.90
C GLY A 44 2.10 12.82 2.73
N GLY A 45 2.64 13.95 3.19
CA GLY A 45 4.07 14.26 3.10
C GLY A 45 4.56 14.79 1.74
N ALA A 46 3.73 14.77 0.69
CA ALA A 46 4.03 15.41 -0.59
C ALA A 46 3.62 16.90 -0.59
N ASN A 47 4.08 17.65 -1.60
CA ASN A 47 3.79 19.07 -1.74
C ASN A 47 2.29 19.28 -2.10
N ARG A 48 1.50 19.71 -1.09
CA ARG A 48 0.06 19.93 -1.24
C ARG A 48 -0.30 20.95 -2.32
N LYS A 49 0.47 22.04 -2.46
CA LYS A 49 0.18 23.07 -3.46
C LYS A 49 0.30 22.52 -4.88
N ALA A 50 1.33 21.73 -5.16
CA ALA A 50 1.49 21.08 -6.45
C ALA A 50 0.38 20.06 -6.75
N GLU A 51 -0.14 19.38 -5.72
CA GLU A 51 -1.28 18.48 -5.86
C GLU A 51 -2.57 19.25 -6.20
N VAL A 52 -2.83 20.38 -5.50
CA VAL A 52 -3.97 21.27 -5.79
C VAL A 52 -3.95 21.74 -7.25
N GLU A 53 -2.82 22.24 -7.73
CA GLU A 53 -2.69 22.72 -9.12
C GLU A 53 -3.02 21.61 -10.13
N LYS A 54 -2.54 20.39 -9.90
CA LYS A 54 -2.84 19.23 -10.75
C LYS A 54 -4.32 18.86 -10.72
N LEU A 55 -4.92 18.78 -9.51
CA LEU A 55 -6.34 18.40 -9.35
C LEU A 55 -7.29 19.43 -9.97
N VAL A 56 -7.00 20.72 -9.82
CA VAL A 56 -7.79 21.81 -10.43
C VAL A 56 -7.65 21.82 -11.94
N LYS A 57 -6.45 21.55 -12.48
CA LYS A 57 -6.22 21.40 -13.92
C LYS A 57 -6.97 20.22 -14.51
N GLY A 58 -7.26 19.20 -13.70
CA GLY A 58 -8.00 17.99 -14.08
C GLY A 58 -7.11 16.74 -14.14
N VAL A 59 -7.45 15.78 -13.29
CA VAL A 59 -6.82 14.46 -13.24
C VAL A 59 -7.91 13.41 -13.37
N ASN A 60 -7.82 12.54 -14.39
CA ASN A 60 -8.86 11.55 -14.67
C ASN A 60 -8.75 10.32 -13.75
N LEU A 61 -7.53 9.87 -13.44
CA LEU A 61 -7.24 8.78 -12.50
C LEU A 61 -6.44 9.34 -11.32
N VAL A 62 -7.02 9.31 -10.13
CA VAL A 62 -6.37 9.72 -8.89
C VAL A 62 -6.04 8.49 -8.05
N ILE A 63 -4.78 8.32 -7.70
CA ILE A 63 -4.30 7.32 -6.73
C ILE A 63 -3.99 8.07 -5.44
N ALA A 64 -4.46 7.58 -4.30
CA ALA A 64 -4.43 8.37 -3.07
C ALA A 64 -4.25 7.54 -1.80
N THR A 65 -3.67 8.17 -0.77
CA THR A 65 -3.84 7.72 0.61
C THR A 65 -5.06 8.38 1.25
N PRO A 66 -5.78 7.71 2.20
CA PRO A 66 -7.08 8.17 2.71
C PRO A 66 -7.06 9.61 3.23
N GLY A 67 -6.19 9.93 4.18
CA GLY A 67 -6.17 11.24 4.82
C GLY A 67 -5.92 12.40 3.86
N ARG A 68 -5.01 12.26 2.87
CA ARG A 68 -4.73 13.30 1.88
C ARG A 68 -5.85 13.43 0.86
N LEU A 69 -6.48 12.31 0.49
CA LEU A 69 -7.65 12.34 -0.39
C LEU A 69 -8.79 13.11 0.27
N LEU A 70 -9.10 12.80 1.52
CA LEU A 70 -10.13 13.50 2.29
C LEU A 70 -9.87 14.99 2.37
N ASP A 71 -8.62 15.40 2.70
CA ASP A 71 -8.23 16.81 2.71
C ASP A 71 -8.51 17.50 1.36
N HIS A 72 -8.18 16.87 0.24
CA HIS A 72 -8.46 17.45 -1.06
C HIS A 72 -9.95 17.48 -1.41
N LEU A 73 -10.73 16.47 -1.05
CA LEU A 73 -12.17 16.44 -1.27
C LEU A 73 -12.88 17.56 -0.49
N GLU A 74 -12.42 17.85 0.72
CA GLU A 74 -13.01 18.89 1.59
C GLU A 74 -12.47 20.31 1.31
N ASN A 75 -11.17 20.43 1.00
CA ASN A 75 -10.45 21.69 1.08
C ASN A 75 -9.78 22.15 -0.24
N THR A 76 -10.12 21.54 -1.38
CA THR A 76 -9.57 21.97 -2.68
C THR A 76 -10.68 22.47 -3.59
N PRO A 77 -10.98 23.79 -3.58
CA PRO A 77 -11.91 24.37 -4.52
C PRO A 77 -11.48 24.12 -5.97
N GLY A 78 -12.40 23.67 -6.81
CA GLY A 78 -12.11 23.36 -8.21
C GLY A 78 -11.66 21.92 -8.47
N PHE A 79 -11.50 21.09 -7.44
CA PHE A 79 -11.33 19.64 -7.62
C PHE A 79 -12.64 19.01 -8.10
N VAL A 80 -12.70 18.63 -9.38
CA VAL A 80 -13.91 18.12 -10.02
C VAL A 80 -13.93 16.59 -10.00
N PHE A 81 -14.81 16.00 -9.19
CA PHE A 81 -15.02 14.54 -9.07
C PHE A 81 -16.49 14.11 -9.23
N LYS A 82 -17.38 15.02 -9.64
CA LYS A 82 -18.83 14.75 -9.82
C LYS A 82 -19.13 13.65 -10.84
N ASN A 83 -18.21 13.41 -11.75
CA ASN A 83 -18.34 12.42 -12.82
C ASN A 83 -17.64 11.08 -12.49
N LEU A 84 -17.39 10.79 -11.21
CA LEU A 84 -16.72 9.58 -10.77
C LEU A 84 -17.45 8.32 -11.28
N LYS A 85 -16.71 7.44 -11.95
CA LYS A 85 -17.22 6.18 -12.52
C LYS A 85 -16.71 4.95 -11.77
N ALA A 86 -15.53 5.02 -11.16
CA ALA A 86 -15.00 3.91 -10.42
C ALA A 86 -14.31 4.36 -9.11
N LEU A 87 -14.54 3.59 -8.06
CA LEU A 87 -13.80 3.66 -6.78
C LEU A 87 -13.17 2.31 -6.52
N VAL A 88 -11.86 2.29 -6.35
CA VAL A 88 -11.10 1.11 -5.98
C VAL A 88 -10.54 1.32 -4.56
N ILE A 89 -10.82 0.40 -3.67
CA ILE A 89 -10.27 0.36 -2.32
C ILE A 89 -9.35 -0.86 -2.26
N ASP A 90 -8.05 -0.62 -2.17
CA ASP A 90 -7.04 -1.66 -2.16
C ASP A 90 -6.49 -1.87 -0.75
N GLU A 91 -6.21 -3.12 -0.37
CA GLU A 91 -5.82 -3.54 0.97
C GLU A 91 -6.74 -2.96 2.07
N ALA A 92 -8.03 -3.22 1.96
CA ALA A 92 -9.04 -2.65 2.84
C ALA A 92 -8.82 -2.98 4.32
N ASP A 93 -8.39 -4.19 4.64
CA ASP A 93 -7.98 -4.60 5.99
C ASP A 93 -6.84 -3.74 6.53
N ARG A 94 -5.84 -3.48 5.70
CA ARG A 94 -4.70 -2.64 6.07
C ARG A 94 -5.10 -1.18 6.29
N ILE A 95 -5.99 -0.64 5.46
CA ILE A 95 -6.56 0.71 5.66
C ILE A 95 -7.18 0.83 7.06
N LEU A 96 -7.93 -0.20 7.47
CA LEU A 96 -8.61 -0.24 8.77
C LEU A 96 -7.65 -0.48 9.94
N GLU A 97 -6.61 -1.32 9.75
CA GLU A 97 -5.56 -1.53 10.76
C GLU A 97 -4.76 -0.27 11.06
N VAL A 98 -4.46 0.53 10.03
CA VAL A 98 -3.75 1.83 10.18
C VAL A 98 -4.63 2.87 10.86
N GLY A 99 -5.96 2.66 10.92
CA GLY A 99 -6.90 3.53 11.62
C GLY A 99 -7.64 4.53 10.74
N PHE A 100 -7.66 4.37 9.42
CA PHE A 100 -8.36 5.27 8.49
C PHE A 100 -9.86 4.97 8.32
N GLU A 101 -10.49 4.34 9.30
CA GLU A 101 -11.90 3.97 9.21
C GLU A 101 -12.82 5.19 9.03
N GLU A 102 -12.60 6.25 9.82
CA GLU A 102 -13.42 7.46 9.78
C GLU A 102 -13.20 8.29 8.52
N GLU A 103 -11.94 8.39 8.05
CA GLU A 103 -11.62 9.03 6.78
C GLU A 103 -12.31 8.32 5.62
N MET A 104 -12.27 6.98 5.60
CA MET A 104 -12.94 6.20 4.56
C MET A 104 -14.45 6.40 4.55
N LYS A 105 -15.10 6.43 5.71
CA LYS A 105 -16.53 6.74 5.81
C LYS A 105 -16.87 8.11 5.24
N LYS A 106 -16.06 9.13 5.52
CA LYS A 106 -16.25 10.49 4.98
C LYS A 106 -16.02 10.53 3.47
N ILE A 107 -14.92 9.93 2.97
CA ILE A 107 -14.61 9.84 1.54
C ILE A 107 -15.78 9.21 0.78
N ILE A 108 -16.30 8.07 1.26
CA ILE A 108 -17.39 7.35 0.61
C ILE A 108 -18.66 8.20 0.56
N ARG A 109 -18.94 9.01 1.59
CA ARG A 109 -20.11 9.92 1.64
C ARG A 109 -19.97 11.10 0.68
N ILE A 110 -18.77 11.65 0.51
CA ILE A 110 -18.50 12.81 -0.36
C ILE A 110 -18.52 12.39 -1.83
N LEU A 111 -17.97 11.22 -2.15
CA LEU A 111 -17.85 10.75 -3.52
C LEU A 111 -19.22 10.30 -4.07
N PRO A 112 -19.60 10.74 -5.29
CA PRO A 112 -20.85 10.32 -5.94
C PRO A 112 -20.97 8.80 -6.00
N ASN A 113 -22.13 8.27 -5.71
CA ASN A 113 -22.43 6.83 -5.74
C ASN A 113 -23.31 6.41 -6.92
N GLU A 114 -23.99 7.37 -7.59
CA GLU A 114 -24.79 7.10 -8.77
C GLU A 114 -23.90 6.64 -9.93
N ASN A 115 -24.23 5.51 -10.52
CA ASN A 115 -23.49 4.93 -11.66
C ASN A 115 -21.99 4.68 -11.42
N ARG A 116 -21.55 4.69 -10.15
CA ARG A 116 -20.17 4.34 -9.76
C ARG A 116 -20.03 2.84 -9.62
N GLN A 117 -19.05 2.24 -10.28
CA GLN A 117 -18.58 0.89 -9.94
C GLN A 117 -17.61 1.00 -8.76
N SER A 118 -17.88 0.25 -7.69
CA SER A 118 -16.95 0.17 -6.56
C SER A 118 -16.35 -1.23 -6.49
N MET A 119 -15.05 -1.29 -6.23
CA MET A 119 -14.28 -2.52 -6.07
C MET A 119 -13.50 -2.44 -4.76
N LEU A 120 -13.54 -3.50 -3.98
CA LEU A 120 -12.82 -3.60 -2.71
C LEU A 120 -11.97 -4.86 -2.74
N PHE A 121 -10.68 -4.68 -2.48
CA PHE A 121 -9.70 -5.75 -2.39
C PHE A 121 -9.19 -5.85 -0.96
N SER A 122 -9.10 -7.07 -0.44
CA SER A 122 -8.63 -7.35 0.92
C SER A 122 -8.10 -8.78 1.00
N ALA A 123 -7.03 -8.98 1.76
CA ALA A 123 -6.51 -10.32 2.04
C ALA A 123 -7.33 -11.04 3.11
N THR A 124 -8.06 -10.30 3.95
CA THR A 124 -8.84 -10.85 5.07
C THR A 124 -10.29 -10.40 5.02
N GLN A 125 -11.19 -11.21 5.57
CA GLN A 125 -12.62 -10.93 5.71
C GLN A 125 -12.99 -10.69 7.18
N THR A 126 -12.52 -9.59 7.74
CA THR A 126 -12.89 -9.19 9.10
C THR A 126 -14.27 -8.51 9.12
N THR A 127 -14.90 -8.43 10.29
CA THR A 127 -16.17 -7.70 10.47
C THR A 127 -16.07 -6.25 10.01
N LYS A 128 -14.94 -5.57 10.30
CA LYS A 128 -14.68 -4.20 9.86
C LYS A 128 -14.58 -4.08 8.35
N VAL A 129 -13.96 -5.04 7.68
CA VAL A 129 -13.89 -5.07 6.19
C VAL A 129 -15.29 -5.28 5.62
N ALA A 130 -16.12 -6.15 6.21
CA ALA A 130 -17.49 -6.34 5.79
C ALA A 130 -18.34 -5.07 5.97
N ASP A 131 -18.14 -4.31 7.06
CA ASP A 131 -18.82 -3.03 7.28
C ASP A 131 -18.38 -1.97 6.26
N LEU A 132 -17.08 -1.87 5.96
CA LEU A 132 -16.59 -0.99 4.91
C LEU A 132 -17.14 -1.38 3.54
N ALA A 133 -17.20 -2.67 3.23
CA ALA A 133 -17.81 -3.18 1.98
C ALA A 133 -19.29 -2.78 1.87
N ARG A 134 -20.07 -2.91 2.96
CA ARG A 134 -21.49 -2.56 2.99
C ARG A 134 -21.75 -1.10 2.64
N ILE A 135 -20.90 -0.17 3.05
CA ILE A 135 -21.06 1.27 2.77
C ILE A 135 -20.42 1.71 1.46
N SER A 136 -19.43 1.00 0.95
CA SER A 136 -18.68 1.37 -0.25
C SER A 136 -19.19 0.72 -1.53
N LEU A 137 -19.72 -0.50 -1.44
CA LEU A 137 -20.21 -1.29 -2.57
C LEU A 137 -21.72 -1.12 -2.75
N ARG A 138 -22.20 -1.42 -3.95
CA ARG A 138 -23.66 -1.51 -4.20
C ARG A 138 -24.25 -2.73 -3.53
N PRO A 139 -25.55 -2.72 -3.22
CA PRO A 139 -26.24 -3.90 -2.70
C PRO A 139 -26.06 -5.12 -3.63
N GLY A 140 -25.80 -6.28 -3.06
CA GLY A 140 -25.56 -7.52 -3.81
C GLY A 140 -24.22 -7.54 -4.57
N PRO A 141 -23.08 -7.20 -3.93
CA PRO A 141 -21.80 -7.24 -4.59
C PRO A 141 -21.42 -8.67 -5.00
N THR A 142 -20.76 -8.82 -6.13
CA THR A 142 -20.14 -10.11 -6.49
C THR A 142 -18.89 -10.32 -5.65
N LEU A 143 -18.86 -11.43 -4.89
CA LEU A 143 -17.67 -11.88 -4.19
C LEU A 143 -16.84 -12.75 -5.13
N ILE A 144 -15.56 -12.41 -5.30
CA ILE A 144 -14.59 -13.22 -6.02
C ILE A 144 -13.55 -13.68 -4.99
N ASP A 145 -13.63 -14.93 -4.58
CA ASP A 145 -12.70 -15.56 -3.64
C ASP A 145 -11.76 -16.49 -4.42
N VAL A 146 -10.49 -16.09 -4.49
CA VAL A 146 -9.46 -16.83 -5.25
C VAL A 146 -8.88 -17.97 -4.43
N ASP A 147 -8.97 -17.92 -3.10
CA ASP A 147 -8.29 -18.84 -2.19
C ASP A 147 -9.23 -19.82 -1.47
N SER A 148 -10.55 -19.74 -1.67
CA SER A 148 -11.56 -20.58 -1.00
C SER A 148 -11.39 -22.09 -1.22
N SER A 149 -10.62 -22.49 -2.24
CA SER A 149 -10.31 -23.89 -2.53
C SER A 149 -8.98 -24.39 -1.95
N LYS A 150 -8.23 -23.53 -1.27
CA LYS A 150 -6.93 -23.89 -0.69
C LYS A 150 -7.07 -24.14 0.81
N ASP A 151 -6.88 -25.39 1.23
CA ASP A 151 -6.84 -25.80 2.65
C ASP A 151 -5.66 -25.19 3.45
N THR A 152 -4.74 -24.49 2.75
CA THR A 152 -3.56 -23.86 3.35
C THR A 152 -3.41 -22.43 2.86
N SER A 153 -3.29 -21.48 3.79
CA SER A 153 -3.05 -20.04 3.53
C SER A 153 -1.65 -19.72 3.01
N THR A 154 -0.78 -20.71 2.89
CA THR A 154 0.62 -20.53 2.47
C THR A 154 0.90 -21.26 1.17
N VAL A 155 1.77 -20.66 0.34
CA VAL A 155 2.22 -21.27 -0.92
C VAL A 155 2.90 -22.60 -0.65
N THR A 156 2.58 -23.64 -1.38
CA THR A 156 3.12 -25.00 -1.19
C THR A 156 4.65 -25.09 -1.31
N THR A 157 5.27 -24.10 -1.96
CA THR A 157 6.74 -24.01 -2.10
C THR A 157 7.43 -23.32 -0.90
N LEU A 158 6.65 -22.75 0.04
CA LEU A 158 7.20 -22.09 1.21
C LEU A 158 7.51 -23.11 2.31
N THR A 159 8.79 -23.32 2.60
CA THR A 159 9.24 -24.11 3.75
C THR A 159 9.26 -23.24 4.99
N GLN A 160 8.45 -23.56 5.98
CA GLN A 160 8.39 -22.85 7.25
C GLN A 160 9.01 -23.66 8.37
N GLY A 161 9.69 -22.98 9.28
CA GLY A 161 10.25 -23.59 10.48
C GLY A 161 10.31 -22.60 11.64
N TYR A 162 10.37 -23.10 12.86
CA TYR A 162 10.57 -22.27 14.04
C TYR A 162 11.63 -22.90 14.96
N VAL A 163 12.27 -22.04 15.74
CA VAL A 163 13.25 -22.48 16.77
C VAL A 163 12.87 -21.85 18.11
N VAL A 164 12.70 -22.70 19.10
CA VAL A 164 12.50 -22.26 20.50
C VAL A 164 13.86 -22.15 21.17
N CYS A 165 14.22 -20.94 21.62
CA CYS A 165 15.46 -20.70 22.34
C CYS A 165 15.26 -19.62 23.41
N PRO A 166 16.08 -19.65 24.52
CA PRO A 166 16.13 -18.59 25.51
C PRO A 166 16.49 -17.23 24.87
N SER A 167 15.98 -16.14 25.46
CA SER A 167 16.14 -14.79 24.88
C SER A 167 17.59 -14.34 24.75
N ASP A 168 18.41 -14.70 25.70
CA ASP A 168 19.86 -14.43 25.75
C ASP A 168 20.66 -15.16 24.65
N ARG A 169 20.07 -16.18 24.04
CA ARG A 169 20.71 -16.96 22.96
C ARG A 169 20.20 -16.62 21.57
N ARG A 170 19.22 -15.72 21.45
CA ARG A 170 18.63 -15.37 20.13
C ARG A 170 19.66 -14.77 19.19
N PHE A 171 20.53 -13.89 19.68
CA PHE A 171 21.58 -13.30 18.87
C PHE A 171 22.57 -14.35 18.36
N LEU A 172 23.01 -15.27 19.23
CA LEU A 172 23.91 -16.36 18.85
C LEU A 172 23.27 -17.27 17.78
N LEU A 173 21.98 -17.53 17.91
CA LEU A 173 21.24 -18.30 16.91
C LEU A 173 21.22 -17.57 15.56
N LEU A 174 20.89 -16.27 15.55
CA LEU A 174 20.90 -15.44 14.35
C LEU A 174 22.29 -15.41 13.70
N PHE A 175 23.33 -15.15 14.49
CA PHE A 175 24.71 -15.14 14.02
C PHE A 175 25.10 -16.47 13.36
N THR A 176 24.79 -17.58 14.02
CA THR A 176 25.08 -18.92 13.50
C THR A 176 24.33 -19.21 12.20
N PHE A 177 23.07 -18.78 12.13
CA PHE A 177 22.25 -18.92 10.93
C PHE A 177 22.83 -18.11 9.76
N LEU A 178 23.18 -16.86 9.98
CA LEU A 178 23.76 -15.99 8.95
C LEU A 178 25.10 -16.53 8.44
N ARG A 179 26.00 -16.95 9.34
CA ARG A 179 27.28 -17.56 8.98
C ARG A 179 27.13 -18.80 8.09
N LYS A 180 26.11 -19.61 8.34
CA LYS A 180 25.82 -20.81 7.53
C LYS A 180 25.18 -20.48 6.19
N ASN A 181 24.64 -19.27 6.00
CA ASN A 181 23.89 -18.88 4.82
C ASN A 181 24.46 -17.64 4.10
N LEU A 182 25.75 -17.33 4.25
CA LEU A 182 26.40 -16.14 3.64
C LEU A 182 26.21 -15.99 2.12
N LYS A 183 25.94 -17.08 1.41
CA LYS A 183 25.72 -17.07 -0.04
C LYS A 183 24.24 -16.92 -0.43
N LYS A 184 23.34 -16.81 0.55
CA LYS A 184 21.91 -16.69 0.32
C LYS A 184 21.43 -15.28 0.62
N LYS A 185 20.42 -14.80 -0.09
CA LYS A 185 19.70 -13.58 0.30
C LYS A 185 18.89 -13.89 1.56
N VAL A 186 19.13 -13.15 2.63
CA VAL A 186 18.47 -13.32 3.93
C VAL A 186 17.92 -11.97 4.37
N VAL A 187 16.63 -11.91 4.69
CA VAL A 187 15.97 -10.74 5.30
C VAL A 187 15.60 -11.11 6.72
N VAL A 188 15.97 -10.26 7.69
CA VAL A 188 15.67 -10.47 9.11
C VAL A 188 14.80 -9.35 9.62
N PHE A 189 13.62 -9.69 10.15
CA PHE A 189 12.69 -8.72 10.71
C PHE A 189 12.87 -8.57 12.23
N PHE A 190 12.83 -7.33 12.69
CA PHE A 190 12.90 -6.97 14.11
C PHE A 190 11.67 -6.14 14.51
N SER A 191 11.36 -6.11 15.79
CA SER A 191 10.18 -5.43 16.33
C SER A 191 10.28 -3.90 16.37
N SER A 192 11.47 -3.32 16.19
CA SER A 192 11.65 -1.87 16.25
C SER A 192 12.85 -1.39 15.43
N CYS A 193 12.83 -0.13 14.98
CA CYS A 193 13.94 0.51 14.27
C CYS A 193 15.24 0.49 15.08
N ASN A 194 15.17 0.70 16.40
CA ASN A 194 16.36 0.67 17.26
C ASN A 194 16.95 -0.74 17.33
N SER A 195 16.12 -1.77 17.31
CA SER A 195 16.60 -3.16 17.27
C SER A 195 17.28 -3.47 15.93
N VAL A 196 16.75 -2.95 14.81
CA VAL A 196 17.40 -3.09 13.49
C VAL A 196 18.79 -2.46 13.52
N LYS A 197 18.90 -1.20 13.92
CA LYS A 197 20.19 -0.47 14.02
C LYS A 197 21.20 -1.21 14.86
N TYR A 198 20.80 -1.55 16.09
CA TYR A 198 21.67 -2.24 17.03
C TYR A 198 22.23 -3.55 16.46
N HIS A 199 21.37 -4.38 15.86
CA HIS A 199 21.81 -5.65 15.30
C HIS A 199 22.65 -5.49 14.05
N ALA A 200 22.33 -4.50 13.20
CA ALA A 200 23.12 -4.20 12.00
C ALA A 200 24.53 -3.72 12.37
N GLU A 201 24.65 -2.78 13.32
CA GLU A 201 25.95 -2.31 13.83
C GLU A 201 26.77 -3.47 14.44
N LEU A 202 26.12 -4.29 15.26
CA LEU A 202 26.79 -5.42 15.92
C LEU A 202 27.25 -6.48 14.90
N LEU A 203 26.42 -6.82 13.92
CA LEU A 203 26.76 -7.80 12.88
C LEU A 203 27.92 -7.31 12.01
N ASN A 204 27.90 -6.03 11.60
CA ASN A 204 28.98 -5.43 10.83
C ASN A 204 30.29 -5.36 11.67
N TYR A 205 30.20 -5.08 12.98
CA TYR A 205 31.36 -5.09 13.88
C TYR A 205 32.05 -6.47 13.98
N ILE A 206 31.29 -7.55 13.83
CA ILE A 206 31.81 -8.93 13.87
C ILE A 206 31.97 -9.55 12.47
N ASP A 207 32.23 -8.74 11.47
CA ASP A 207 32.55 -9.14 10.09
C ASP A 207 31.44 -9.94 9.38
N ILE A 208 30.18 -9.70 9.72
CA ILE A 208 29.02 -10.14 8.92
C ILE A 208 28.43 -8.92 8.23
N PRO A 209 28.71 -8.70 6.93
CA PRO A 209 28.24 -7.54 6.21
C PRO A 209 26.70 -7.61 6.05
N VAL A 210 26.00 -6.61 6.59
CA VAL A 210 24.54 -6.47 6.50
C VAL A 210 24.18 -5.00 6.26
N SER A 211 23.05 -4.77 5.61
CA SER A 211 22.43 -3.45 5.49
C SER A 211 21.20 -3.38 6.37
N ASP A 212 21.00 -2.28 7.08
CA ASP A 212 19.79 -2.02 7.82
C ASP A 212 18.74 -1.33 6.94
N LEU A 213 17.49 -1.70 7.14
CA LEU A 213 16.35 -1.08 6.48
C LEU A 213 15.30 -0.75 7.53
N HIS A 214 14.98 0.54 7.71
CA HIS A 214 13.98 0.99 8.68
C HIS A 214 13.36 2.34 8.27
N VAL A 215 12.24 2.69 8.88
CA VAL A 215 11.60 3.99 8.69
C VAL A 215 12.56 5.11 9.14
N GLY A 216 12.93 6.01 8.22
CA GLY A 216 13.87 7.11 8.48
C GLY A 216 15.19 7.02 7.70
N ILE A 217 15.42 5.96 6.93
CA ILE A 217 16.46 5.92 5.91
C ILE A 217 15.89 6.57 4.64
N PRO A 218 16.51 7.64 4.09
CA PRO A 218 16.12 8.18 2.80
C PRO A 218 16.24 7.10 1.71
N ALA A 219 15.24 7.00 0.84
CA ALA A 219 15.24 6.01 -0.25
C ALA A 219 16.50 6.12 -1.16
N ASP A 220 17.08 7.31 -1.25
CA ASP A 220 18.27 7.59 -2.05
C ASP A 220 19.58 7.08 -1.42
N SER A 221 19.57 6.63 -0.18
CA SER A 221 20.73 6.08 0.53
C SER A 221 20.81 4.55 0.49
N LEU A 222 19.83 3.91 -0.10
CA LEU A 222 19.85 2.47 -0.33
C LEU A 222 20.76 2.16 -1.50
N ASP A 223 21.75 1.29 -1.29
CA ASP A 223 22.63 0.80 -2.35
C ASP A 223 21.78 0.21 -3.50
N PRO A 224 21.87 0.74 -4.73
CA PRO A 224 21.09 0.24 -5.88
C PRO A 224 21.40 -1.23 -6.22
N SER A 225 22.49 -1.79 -5.71
CA SER A 225 22.81 -3.22 -5.85
C SER A 225 22.08 -4.13 -4.85
N ALA A 226 21.46 -3.55 -3.82
CA ALA A 226 20.54 -4.25 -2.93
C ALA A 226 19.19 -4.38 -3.63
N GLU A 227 18.99 -5.39 -4.45
CA GLU A 227 17.66 -5.76 -4.96
C GLU A 227 16.73 -6.00 -3.76
N LEU A 228 15.94 -4.98 -3.42
CA LEU A 228 14.83 -5.08 -2.49
C LEU A 228 13.77 -5.99 -3.10
N VAL A 229 13.73 -7.23 -2.66
CA VAL A 229 12.59 -8.10 -2.91
C VAL A 229 11.50 -7.68 -1.94
N THR A 230 10.63 -6.77 -2.38
CA THR A 230 9.34 -6.53 -1.73
C THR A 230 8.42 -7.68 -2.09
N GLY A 231 8.11 -8.53 -1.13
CA GLY A 231 7.03 -9.51 -1.23
C GLY A 231 5.71 -8.87 -0.81
#